data_6193dfa11dd047807d2ede39c5f53ed5
#
_entry.id   6193dfa11dd047807d2ede39c5f53ed5
#
_cell.length_a   1.000
_cell.length_b   1.000
_cell.length_c   1.000
_cell.angle_alpha   90.00
_cell.angle_beta   90.00
_cell.angle_gamma   90.00
#
_symmetry.space_group_name_H-M   'P 1'
#
loop_
_entity.id
_entity.type
_entity.pdbx_description
1 polymer ?
#
loop_
_entity_poly.entity_id
_entity_poly.type
_entity_poly.pdbx_seq_one_letter_code
_entity_poly.pdbx_strand_id
1 'polypeptide(L)'
;MIELATMSSLCPDWNLSEIIDGMKCHGYKGLEPRVEWGHACGIEADLSGDERRAIRRQMEGEGLDICCIATGVRMAEVDREKRAEHVEDLKRYIDLAADLGCGLVRTFGGQRDRDREWQYVVDYVVEGYAQVVDWAEERGVVILMETHDDWCSSPPVRAVVEQVGHAHLKILWDFMHTQRVLERPGESFSIFAEHVAHLHAHDGQYVDGKMQVGALGEGVIDHQTPLQLLGKMGFAGYFSVEVIHKVGAGGGAEGVMAQYANAFRRMLASI
;
A
#
# COMPACT_ATOMS: atom_id res chain seq x y z
N MET A 1 3.62 14.82 -9.03
CA MET A 1 2.17 15.02 -8.75
C MET A 1 1.66 13.79 -8.01
N ILE A 2 0.73 13.96 -7.07
CA ILE A 2 0.07 12.84 -6.38
C ILE A 2 -1.16 12.45 -7.18
N GLU A 3 -1.23 11.20 -7.61
CA GLU A 3 -2.33 10.64 -8.39
C GLU A 3 -3.24 9.78 -7.50
N LEU A 4 -4.50 9.64 -7.87
CA LEU A 4 -5.47 8.83 -7.14
C LEU A 4 -5.41 7.37 -7.61
N ALA A 5 -5.31 6.44 -6.67
CA ALA A 5 -5.37 5.00 -6.93
C ALA A 5 -6.41 4.31 -6.04
N THR A 6 -6.76 3.09 -6.38
CA THR A 6 -7.68 2.26 -5.60
C THR A 6 -7.14 0.85 -5.45
N MET A 7 -7.29 0.28 -4.25
CA MET A 7 -7.05 -1.14 -4.02
C MET A 7 -8.25 -1.96 -4.50
N SER A 8 -8.01 -3.15 -5.05
CA SER A 8 -9.08 -4.07 -5.49
C SER A 8 -9.99 -4.56 -4.36
N SER A 9 -9.56 -4.41 -3.10
CA SER A 9 -10.38 -4.71 -1.91
C SER A 9 -11.65 -3.86 -1.79
N LEU A 10 -11.67 -2.70 -2.45
CA LEU A 10 -12.86 -1.84 -2.53
C LEU A 10 -13.98 -2.48 -3.38
N CYS A 11 -13.62 -3.24 -4.40
CA CYS A 11 -14.53 -3.85 -5.36
C CYS A 11 -14.16 -5.32 -5.66
N PRO A 12 -14.14 -6.22 -4.64
CA PRO A 12 -13.61 -7.57 -4.76
C PRO A 12 -14.34 -8.44 -5.80
N ASP A 13 -15.61 -8.14 -6.05
CA ASP A 13 -16.46 -8.88 -7.00
C ASP A 13 -16.40 -8.32 -8.43
N TRP A 14 -15.67 -7.22 -8.67
CA TRP A 14 -15.53 -6.62 -10.00
C TRP A 14 -14.39 -7.28 -10.78
N ASN A 15 -14.67 -7.65 -12.02
CA ASN A 15 -13.61 -8.05 -12.94
C ASN A 15 -12.75 -6.83 -13.36
N LEU A 16 -11.63 -7.09 -14.04
CA LEU A 16 -10.70 -6.03 -14.41
C LEU A 16 -11.33 -4.92 -15.28
N SER A 17 -12.23 -5.31 -16.21
CA SER A 17 -12.90 -4.31 -17.07
C SER A 17 -13.85 -3.42 -16.28
N GLU A 18 -14.61 -3.98 -15.34
CA GLU A 18 -15.49 -3.21 -14.45
C GLU A 18 -14.69 -2.25 -13.56
N ILE A 19 -13.51 -2.68 -13.06
CA ILE A 19 -12.61 -1.81 -12.31
C ILE A 19 -12.11 -0.67 -13.19
N ILE A 20 -11.65 -0.96 -14.40
CA ILE A 20 -11.19 0.05 -15.38
C ILE A 20 -12.29 1.08 -15.64
N ASP A 21 -13.51 0.65 -15.89
CA ASP A 21 -14.65 1.55 -16.14
C ASP A 21 -14.92 2.46 -14.94
N GLY A 22 -14.94 1.90 -13.73
CA GLY A 22 -15.09 2.66 -12.50
C GLY A 22 -13.94 3.66 -12.26
N MET A 23 -12.70 3.25 -12.48
CA MET A 23 -11.53 4.12 -12.39
C MET A 23 -11.63 5.31 -13.35
N LYS A 24 -11.96 5.07 -14.61
CA LYS A 24 -12.14 6.11 -15.64
C LYS A 24 -13.29 7.05 -15.30
N CYS A 25 -14.41 6.52 -14.85
CA CYS A 25 -15.59 7.30 -14.47
C CYS A 25 -15.27 8.30 -13.34
N HIS A 26 -14.45 7.89 -12.37
CA HIS A 26 -14.17 8.69 -11.18
C HIS A 26 -12.79 9.37 -11.20
N GLY A 27 -11.96 9.14 -12.24
CA GLY A 27 -10.67 9.81 -12.44
C GLY A 27 -9.53 9.22 -11.60
N TYR A 28 -9.59 7.92 -11.31
CA TYR A 28 -8.46 7.17 -10.77
C TYR A 28 -7.43 6.90 -11.87
N LYS A 29 -6.16 6.81 -11.47
CA LYS A 29 -5.03 6.54 -12.38
C LYS A 29 -4.33 5.22 -12.08
N GLY A 30 -4.32 4.78 -10.83
CA GLY A 30 -3.66 3.56 -10.40
C GLY A 30 -4.64 2.51 -9.86
N LEU A 31 -4.39 1.25 -10.21
CA LEU A 31 -4.97 0.07 -9.57
C LEU A 31 -3.92 -0.58 -8.68
N GLU A 32 -4.29 -0.89 -7.45
CA GLU A 32 -3.51 -1.69 -6.51
C GLU A 32 -4.19 -3.04 -6.27
N PRO A 33 -3.83 -4.11 -7.01
CA PRO A 33 -4.40 -5.42 -6.79
C PRO A 33 -3.98 -5.97 -5.42
N ARG A 34 -4.97 -6.42 -4.63
CA ARG A 34 -4.74 -7.21 -3.43
C ARG A 34 -4.72 -8.67 -3.83
N VAL A 35 -3.53 -9.22 -3.96
CA VAL A 35 -3.30 -10.64 -4.30
C VAL A 35 -3.59 -11.56 -3.10
N GLU A 36 -3.73 -12.86 -3.34
CA GLU A 36 -4.01 -13.92 -2.34
C GLU A 36 -5.46 -13.92 -1.80
N TRP A 37 -6.30 -13.01 -2.25
CA TRP A 37 -7.68 -12.90 -1.77
C TRP A 37 -8.72 -13.39 -2.78
N GLY A 38 -8.28 -13.81 -3.98
CA GLY A 38 -9.15 -14.34 -5.03
C GLY A 38 -10.17 -13.32 -5.54
N HIS A 39 -9.78 -12.05 -5.62
CA HIS A 39 -10.63 -11.00 -6.16
C HIS A 39 -10.94 -11.26 -7.65
N ALA A 40 -12.15 -10.91 -8.08
CA ALA A 40 -12.62 -11.17 -9.45
C ALA A 40 -11.81 -10.47 -10.55
N CYS A 41 -10.97 -9.48 -10.21
CA CYS A 41 -10.02 -8.88 -11.15
C CYS A 41 -8.97 -9.88 -11.66
N GLY A 42 -8.78 -11.03 -10.98
CA GLY A 42 -7.96 -12.15 -11.44
C GLY A 42 -6.45 -11.89 -11.47
N ILE A 43 -5.95 -10.87 -10.76
CA ILE A 43 -4.50 -10.59 -10.69
C ILE A 43 -3.90 -11.35 -9.52
N GLU A 44 -3.22 -12.47 -9.82
CA GLU A 44 -2.62 -13.38 -8.85
C GLU A 44 -1.23 -13.86 -9.31
N ALA A 45 -0.44 -14.41 -8.39
CA ALA A 45 0.94 -14.81 -8.65
C ALA A 45 1.10 -15.97 -9.63
N ASP A 46 0.08 -16.81 -9.78
CA ASP A 46 0.08 -18.01 -10.63
C ASP A 46 -0.31 -17.74 -12.10
N LEU A 47 -0.62 -16.50 -12.46
CA LEU A 47 -0.87 -16.10 -13.85
C LEU A 47 0.31 -16.47 -14.75
N SER A 48 -0.03 -17.03 -15.91
CA SER A 48 0.94 -17.25 -16.99
C SER A 48 1.52 -15.95 -17.55
N GLY A 49 2.70 -16.00 -18.15
CA GLY A 49 3.31 -14.82 -18.77
C GLY A 49 2.45 -14.18 -19.87
N ASP A 50 1.61 -14.96 -20.58
CA ASP A 50 0.67 -14.43 -21.58
C ASP A 50 -0.46 -13.64 -20.94
N GLU A 51 -1.01 -14.11 -19.83
CA GLU A 51 -2.06 -13.43 -19.07
C GLU A 51 -1.52 -12.14 -18.46
N ARG A 52 -0.31 -12.17 -17.84
CA ARG A 52 0.34 -10.96 -17.30
C ARG A 52 0.52 -9.90 -18.39
N ARG A 53 1.00 -10.30 -19.58
CA ARG A 53 1.13 -9.39 -20.74
C ARG A 53 -0.21 -8.87 -21.25
N ALA A 54 -1.27 -9.67 -21.20
CA ALA A 54 -2.61 -9.23 -21.61
C ALA A 54 -3.18 -8.19 -20.65
N ILE A 55 -3.08 -8.41 -19.33
CA ILE A 55 -3.48 -7.46 -18.29
C ILE A 55 -2.72 -6.13 -18.44
N ARG A 56 -1.39 -6.22 -18.55
CA ARG A 56 -0.54 -5.04 -18.75
C ARG A 56 -0.99 -4.21 -19.97
N ARG A 57 -1.16 -4.86 -21.13
CA ARG A 57 -1.62 -4.16 -22.35
C ARG A 57 -3.00 -3.55 -22.20
N GLN A 58 -3.91 -4.20 -21.47
CA GLN A 58 -5.24 -3.68 -21.21
C GLN A 58 -5.16 -2.40 -20.38
N MET A 59 -4.41 -2.38 -19.28
CA MET A 59 -4.22 -1.20 -18.43
C MET A 59 -3.54 -0.05 -19.18
N GLU A 60 -2.42 -0.33 -19.86
CA GLU A 60 -1.68 0.66 -20.67
C GLU A 60 -2.53 1.24 -21.79
N GLY A 61 -3.35 0.40 -22.46
CA GLY A 61 -4.26 0.82 -23.54
C GLY A 61 -5.35 1.79 -23.07
N GLU A 62 -5.71 1.75 -21.79
CA GLU A 62 -6.68 2.65 -21.16
C GLU A 62 -6.00 3.87 -20.48
N GLY A 63 -4.68 3.96 -20.52
CA GLY A 63 -3.90 5.02 -19.86
C GLY A 63 -3.96 4.96 -18.35
N LEU A 64 -4.02 3.72 -17.81
CA LEU A 64 -4.07 3.40 -16.39
C LEU A 64 -2.86 2.58 -15.99
N ASP A 65 -2.45 2.69 -14.73
CA ASP A 65 -1.30 1.98 -14.18
C ASP A 65 -1.74 0.90 -13.19
N ILE A 66 -0.98 -0.21 -13.11
CA ILE A 66 -0.93 -1.02 -11.91
C ILE A 66 0.13 -0.36 -11.02
N CYS A 67 -0.30 0.30 -9.95
CA CYS A 67 0.56 1.20 -9.19
C CYS A 67 1.33 0.52 -8.05
N CYS A 68 0.80 -0.58 -7.51
CA CYS A 68 1.44 -1.36 -6.46
C CYS A 68 0.81 -2.75 -6.42
N ILE A 69 1.57 -3.80 -6.15
CA ILE A 69 1.02 -5.13 -5.82
C ILE A 69 0.94 -5.27 -4.31
N ALA A 70 -0.28 -5.35 -3.77
CA ALA A 70 -0.50 -5.50 -2.33
C ALA A 70 -0.50 -6.98 -1.92
N THR A 71 0.50 -7.40 -1.15
CA THR A 71 0.70 -8.81 -0.75
C THR A 71 0.35 -9.08 0.71
N GLY A 72 0.31 -10.34 1.13
CA GLY A 72 0.20 -10.80 2.52
C GLY A 72 1.54 -11.07 3.21
N VAL A 73 2.65 -10.81 2.56
CA VAL A 73 4.01 -11.05 3.08
C VAL A 73 4.26 -10.28 4.38
N ARG A 74 4.80 -10.98 5.40
CA ARG A 74 5.10 -10.43 6.74
C ARG A 74 6.53 -10.77 7.12
N MET A 75 7.39 -9.76 7.19
CA MET A 75 8.82 -9.98 7.49
C MET A 75 9.12 -10.15 8.98
N ALA A 76 8.23 -9.76 9.89
CA ALA A 76 8.37 -9.99 11.33
C ALA A 76 7.82 -11.36 11.79
N GLU A 77 7.60 -12.30 10.87
CA GLU A 77 7.21 -13.66 11.25
C GLU A 77 8.29 -14.27 12.15
N VAL A 78 7.87 -14.71 13.34
CA VAL A 78 8.78 -15.22 14.40
C VAL A 78 9.39 -16.55 13.99
N ASP A 79 8.59 -17.42 13.37
CA ASP A 79 9.04 -18.70 12.86
C ASP A 79 9.97 -18.48 11.64
N ARG A 80 11.20 -18.95 11.77
CA ARG A 80 12.23 -18.75 10.74
C ARG A 80 11.90 -19.46 9.41
N GLU A 81 11.27 -20.61 9.46
CA GLU A 81 10.89 -21.35 8.25
C GLU A 81 9.78 -20.61 7.51
N LYS A 82 8.75 -20.18 8.22
CA LYS A 82 7.67 -19.36 7.64
C LYS A 82 8.17 -18.01 7.12
N ARG A 83 9.12 -17.38 7.81
CA ARG A 83 9.75 -16.15 7.31
C ARG A 83 10.52 -16.40 6.02
N ALA A 84 11.18 -17.55 5.88
CA ALA A 84 11.82 -17.94 4.61
C ALA A 84 10.78 -18.17 3.50
N GLU A 85 9.62 -18.75 3.81
CA GLU A 85 8.50 -18.86 2.85
C GLU A 85 8.03 -17.47 2.39
N HIS A 86 7.89 -16.51 3.30
CA HIS A 86 7.55 -15.13 2.95
C HIS A 86 8.59 -14.45 2.03
N VAL A 87 9.89 -14.76 2.21
CA VAL A 87 10.94 -14.27 1.31
C VAL A 87 10.77 -14.84 -0.11
N GLU A 88 10.49 -16.14 -0.23
CA GLU A 88 10.27 -16.78 -1.53
C GLU A 88 8.95 -16.30 -2.18
N ASP A 89 7.90 -16.11 -1.41
CA ASP A 89 6.65 -15.53 -1.90
C ASP A 89 6.87 -14.11 -2.42
N LEU A 90 7.65 -13.31 -1.69
CA LEU A 90 7.96 -11.94 -2.12
C LEU A 90 8.69 -11.92 -3.47
N LYS A 91 9.61 -12.83 -3.73
CA LYS A 91 10.27 -12.94 -5.05
C LYS A 91 9.25 -13.19 -6.16
N ARG A 92 8.28 -14.08 -5.93
CA ARG A 92 7.20 -14.35 -6.91
C ARG A 92 6.33 -13.12 -7.19
N TYR A 93 6.05 -12.30 -6.15
CA TYR A 93 5.29 -11.06 -6.32
C TYR A 93 6.10 -9.96 -6.99
N ILE A 94 7.40 -9.90 -6.77
CA ILE A 94 8.31 -9.01 -7.50
C ILE A 94 8.31 -9.38 -8.99
N ASP A 95 8.37 -10.67 -9.34
CA ASP A 95 8.28 -11.11 -10.73
C ASP A 95 6.92 -10.78 -11.36
N LEU A 96 5.82 -10.97 -10.62
CA LEU A 96 4.48 -10.56 -11.05
C LEU A 96 4.43 -9.05 -11.33
N ALA A 97 4.92 -8.23 -10.39
CA ALA A 97 4.93 -6.78 -10.53
C ALA A 97 5.72 -6.35 -11.79
N ALA A 98 6.93 -6.86 -11.96
CA ALA A 98 7.77 -6.54 -13.12
C ALA A 98 7.09 -6.90 -14.45
N ASP A 99 6.49 -8.08 -14.55
CA ASP A 99 5.78 -8.54 -15.76
C ASP A 99 4.54 -7.67 -16.06
N LEU A 100 3.85 -7.19 -15.03
CA LEU A 100 2.71 -6.29 -15.14
C LEU A 100 3.10 -4.83 -15.40
N GLY A 101 4.40 -4.50 -15.39
CA GLY A 101 4.89 -3.12 -15.53
C GLY A 101 4.71 -2.28 -14.26
N CYS A 102 4.49 -2.92 -13.12
CA CYS A 102 4.35 -2.29 -11.81
C CYS A 102 5.71 -2.18 -11.12
N GLY A 103 6.06 -0.99 -10.65
CA GLY A 103 7.33 -0.75 -9.96
C GLY A 103 7.31 -0.94 -8.44
N LEU A 104 6.17 -1.29 -7.84
CA LEU A 104 6.01 -1.32 -6.38
C LEU A 104 5.35 -2.62 -5.90
N VAL A 105 5.86 -3.19 -4.80
CA VAL A 105 5.24 -4.33 -4.10
C VAL A 105 5.16 -4.01 -2.61
N ARG A 106 3.96 -4.04 -2.05
CA ARG A 106 3.71 -3.80 -0.63
C ARG A 106 3.85 -5.08 0.19
N THR A 107 4.53 -4.96 1.31
CA THR A 107 4.65 -5.97 2.37
C THR A 107 4.25 -5.39 3.72
N PHE A 108 3.88 -6.24 4.65
CA PHE A 108 3.71 -5.88 6.05
C PHE A 108 4.97 -6.16 6.87
N GLY A 109 5.17 -5.42 7.96
CA GLY A 109 5.98 -5.91 9.05
C GLY A 109 5.33 -7.13 9.71
N GLY A 110 4.05 -7.03 10.02
CA GLY A 110 3.28 -8.07 10.69
C GLY A 110 3.35 -7.97 12.22
N GLN A 111 2.94 -9.03 12.90
CA GLN A 111 3.03 -9.11 14.35
C GLN A 111 4.46 -9.43 14.78
N ARG A 112 5.01 -8.60 15.66
CA ARG A 112 6.35 -8.83 16.21
C ARG A 112 6.33 -9.81 17.38
N ASP A 113 7.45 -10.42 17.67
CA ASP A 113 7.68 -11.10 18.95
C ASP A 113 7.71 -10.08 20.09
N ARG A 114 6.64 -10.04 20.90
CA ARG A 114 6.48 -9.08 22.00
C ARG A 114 7.31 -9.41 23.22
N ASP A 115 7.88 -10.63 23.28
CA ASP A 115 8.80 -11.05 24.34
C ASP A 115 10.26 -10.66 24.05
N ARG A 116 10.48 -9.98 22.90
CA ARG A 116 11.81 -9.50 22.47
C ARG A 116 11.85 -7.97 22.36
N GLU A 117 13.02 -7.43 22.62
CA GLU A 117 13.31 -6.02 22.39
C GLU A 117 13.22 -5.67 20.91
N TRP A 118 12.84 -4.42 20.62
CA TRP A 118 12.69 -3.94 19.25
C TRP A 118 13.93 -4.15 18.38
N GLN A 119 15.14 -3.93 18.93
CA GLN A 119 16.36 -4.11 18.15
C GLN A 119 16.50 -5.54 17.63
N TYR A 120 16.22 -6.53 18.46
CA TYR A 120 16.25 -7.93 18.03
C TYR A 120 15.24 -8.24 16.92
N VAL A 121 14.04 -7.63 17.01
CA VAL A 121 13.00 -7.81 15.98
C VAL A 121 13.40 -7.10 14.68
N VAL A 122 13.92 -5.89 14.77
CA VAL A 122 14.44 -5.15 13.62
C VAL A 122 15.54 -5.94 12.91
N ASP A 123 16.49 -6.50 13.66
CA ASP A 123 17.63 -7.24 13.09
C ASP A 123 17.17 -8.40 12.19
N TYR A 124 16.23 -9.23 12.64
CA TYR A 124 15.78 -10.35 11.80
C TYR A 124 14.84 -9.93 10.65
N VAL A 125 14.13 -8.80 10.77
CA VAL A 125 13.37 -8.21 9.66
C VAL A 125 14.31 -7.66 8.60
N VAL A 126 15.39 -7.00 9.01
CA VAL A 126 16.48 -6.55 8.12
C VAL A 126 17.10 -7.74 7.39
N GLU A 127 17.42 -8.83 8.11
CA GLU A 127 17.91 -10.08 7.48
C GLU A 127 16.94 -10.64 6.45
N GLY A 128 15.63 -10.54 6.67
CA GLY A 128 14.61 -10.98 5.73
C GLY A 128 14.63 -10.16 4.45
N TYR A 129 14.59 -8.84 4.56
CA TYR A 129 14.64 -7.95 3.38
C TYR A 129 15.97 -8.02 2.63
N ALA A 130 17.10 -8.16 3.33
CA ALA A 130 18.42 -8.29 2.71
C ALA A 130 18.53 -9.49 1.77
N GLN A 131 17.72 -10.53 1.93
CA GLN A 131 17.70 -11.70 1.05
C GLN A 131 16.97 -11.48 -0.28
N VAL A 132 16.26 -10.36 -0.44
CA VAL A 132 15.37 -10.14 -1.59
C VAL A 132 15.52 -8.78 -2.27
N VAL A 133 16.21 -7.81 -1.65
CA VAL A 133 16.34 -6.46 -2.24
C VAL A 133 17.14 -6.44 -3.54
N ASP A 134 18.18 -7.28 -3.66
CA ASP A 134 18.95 -7.40 -4.92
C ASP A 134 18.07 -8.00 -6.05
N TRP A 135 17.21 -8.97 -5.71
CA TRP A 135 16.23 -9.51 -6.66
C TRP A 135 15.24 -8.44 -7.13
N ALA A 136 14.80 -7.58 -6.22
CA ALA A 136 13.93 -6.46 -6.54
C ALA A 136 14.63 -5.44 -7.45
N GLU A 137 15.91 -5.13 -7.20
CA GLU A 137 16.71 -4.26 -8.06
C GLU A 137 16.85 -4.82 -9.47
N GLU A 138 17.19 -6.11 -9.61
CA GLU A 138 17.31 -6.78 -10.91
C GLU A 138 16.02 -6.73 -11.74
N ARG A 139 14.86 -6.66 -11.07
CA ARG A 139 13.53 -6.56 -11.67
C ARG A 139 13.03 -5.12 -11.86
N GLY A 140 13.77 -4.13 -11.34
CA GLY A 140 13.34 -2.73 -11.34
C GLY A 140 12.12 -2.46 -10.45
N VAL A 141 11.93 -3.26 -9.39
CA VAL A 141 10.81 -3.17 -8.45
C VAL A 141 11.31 -2.66 -7.10
N VAL A 142 10.53 -1.82 -6.43
CA VAL A 142 10.78 -1.36 -5.07
C VAL A 142 9.83 -2.08 -4.11
N ILE A 143 10.40 -2.67 -3.07
CA ILE A 143 9.64 -3.26 -1.97
C ILE A 143 9.23 -2.14 -1.02
N LEU A 144 7.98 -2.19 -0.57
CA LEU A 144 7.43 -1.23 0.38
C LEU A 144 7.11 -1.93 1.69
N MET A 145 7.67 -1.45 2.80
CA MET A 145 7.23 -1.82 4.13
C MET A 145 6.13 -0.86 4.58
N GLU A 146 4.93 -1.38 4.82
CA GLU A 146 3.80 -0.58 5.25
C GLU A 146 3.83 -0.29 6.75
N THR A 147 3.42 0.93 7.12
CA THR A 147 3.10 1.29 8.52
C THR A 147 1.79 0.64 8.95
N HIS A 148 1.86 -0.63 9.36
CA HIS A 148 0.69 -1.48 9.67
C HIS A 148 0.97 -2.44 10.84
N ASP A 149 -0.02 -3.12 11.37
CA ASP A 149 0.08 -4.11 12.47
C ASP A 149 0.83 -3.55 13.70
N ASP A 150 1.88 -4.23 14.18
CA ASP A 150 2.72 -3.75 15.28
C ASP A 150 3.73 -2.66 14.83
N TRP A 151 3.81 -2.36 13.52
CA TRP A 151 4.72 -1.40 12.90
C TRP A 151 4.03 -0.07 12.53
N CYS A 152 2.92 0.26 13.20
CA CYS A 152 2.19 1.51 12.95
C CYS A 152 3.01 2.76 13.26
N SER A 153 3.97 2.72 14.19
CA SER A 153 4.83 3.88 14.50
C SER A 153 6.02 3.99 13.54
N SER A 154 6.40 5.22 13.22
CA SER A 154 7.39 5.53 12.21
C SER A 154 8.84 5.15 12.58
N PRO A 155 9.33 5.22 13.85
CA PRO A 155 10.73 4.94 14.16
C PRO A 155 11.20 3.51 13.82
N PRO A 156 10.48 2.43 14.19
CA PRO A 156 10.93 1.08 13.86
C PRO A 156 10.89 0.79 12.36
N VAL A 157 9.94 1.32 11.60
CA VAL A 157 9.87 1.16 10.15
C VAL A 157 11.06 1.85 9.48
N ARG A 158 11.37 3.09 9.89
CA ARG A 158 12.57 3.80 9.46
C ARG A 158 13.84 3.00 9.76
N ALA A 159 13.95 2.48 10.98
CA ALA A 159 15.13 1.71 11.40
C ALA A 159 15.39 0.50 10.50
N VAL A 160 14.35 -0.22 10.06
CA VAL A 160 14.48 -1.32 9.10
C VAL A 160 15.01 -0.82 7.76
N VAL A 161 14.38 0.21 7.19
CA VAL A 161 14.75 0.73 5.85
C VAL A 161 16.18 1.26 5.85
N GLU A 162 16.59 2.01 6.88
CA GLU A 162 17.94 2.55 6.99
C GLU A 162 19.01 1.46 7.23
N GLN A 163 18.69 0.42 8.04
CA GLN A 163 19.65 -0.66 8.29
C GLN A 163 19.82 -1.59 7.09
N VAL A 164 18.76 -1.84 6.30
CA VAL A 164 18.91 -2.51 5.00
C VAL A 164 19.72 -1.65 4.05
N GLY A 165 19.53 -0.33 4.07
CA GLY A 165 20.34 0.64 3.34
C GLY A 165 20.29 0.50 1.82
N HIS A 166 19.20 -0.04 1.26
CA HIS A 166 19.06 -0.34 -0.16
C HIS A 166 17.99 0.51 -0.82
N ALA A 167 18.27 1.02 -2.04
CA ALA A 167 17.35 1.91 -2.76
C ALA A 167 16.00 1.26 -3.11
N HIS A 168 15.96 -0.07 -3.22
CA HIS A 168 14.78 -0.88 -3.53
C HIS A 168 14.00 -1.37 -2.29
N LEU A 169 14.25 -0.80 -1.10
CA LEU A 169 13.37 -0.90 0.06
C LEU A 169 12.96 0.50 0.49
N LYS A 170 11.65 0.77 0.48
CA LYS A 170 11.04 2.04 0.82
C LYS A 170 9.86 1.84 1.78
N ILE A 171 9.15 2.92 2.07
CA ILE A 171 8.01 2.92 2.99
C ILE A 171 6.73 3.19 2.22
N LEU A 172 5.69 2.41 2.55
CA LEU A 172 4.32 2.76 2.31
C LEU A 172 3.78 3.42 3.58
N TRP A 173 3.41 4.70 3.48
CA TRP A 173 2.83 5.41 4.60
C TRP A 173 1.31 5.31 4.58
N ASP A 174 0.76 4.52 5.51
CA ASP A 174 -0.65 4.55 5.82
C ASP A 174 -0.92 5.65 6.86
N PHE A 175 -1.69 6.65 6.48
CA PHE A 175 -1.95 7.81 7.32
C PHE A 175 -2.80 7.49 8.54
N MET A 176 -3.73 6.53 8.43
CA MET A 176 -4.55 6.13 9.57
C MET A 176 -3.71 5.39 10.61
N HIS A 177 -2.84 4.49 10.18
CA HIS A 177 -2.13 3.62 11.10
C HIS A 177 -1.16 4.38 12.00
N THR A 178 -0.41 5.34 11.47
CA THR A 178 0.47 6.19 12.30
C THR A 178 -0.33 7.04 13.29
N GLN A 179 -1.46 7.61 12.86
CA GLN A 179 -2.29 8.44 13.74
C GLN A 179 -3.04 7.63 14.82
N ARG A 180 -3.37 6.37 14.55
CA ARG A 180 -3.98 5.47 15.56
C ARG A 180 -3.06 5.14 16.72
N VAL A 181 -1.76 5.25 16.55
CA VAL A 181 -0.75 5.12 17.64
C VAL A 181 -0.29 6.47 18.16
N LEU A 182 -1.09 7.51 17.91
CA LEU A 182 -0.92 8.88 18.42
C LEU A 182 0.25 9.66 17.82
N GLU A 183 0.85 9.21 16.71
CA GLU A 183 1.81 10.05 15.99
C GLU A 183 1.07 11.14 15.19
N ARG A 184 1.54 12.36 15.29
CA ARG A 184 1.06 13.45 14.43
C ARG A 184 1.67 13.34 13.04
N PRO A 185 0.94 13.70 11.97
CA PRO A 185 1.48 13.60 10.61
C PRO A 185 2.84 14.30 10.40
N GLY A 186 3.06 15.46 11.04
CA GLY A 186 4.34 16.16 10.99
C GLY A 186 5.48 15.41 11.69
N GLU A 187 5.20 14.64 12.74
CA GLU A 187 6.18 13.80 13.42
C GLU A 187 6.61 12.63 12.51
N SER A 188 5.65 11.87 11.99
CA SER A 188 5.91 10.79 11.04
C SER A 188 6.66 11.31 9.82
N PHE A 189 6.21 12.43 9.24
CA PHE A 189 6.89 13.07 8.11
C PHE A 189 8.36 13.37 8.41
N SER A 190 8.66 13.99 9.57
CA SER A 190 10.03 14.33 9.94
C SER A 190 10.95 13.13 10.14
N ILE A 191 10.36 11.96 10.43
CA ILE A 191 11.10 10.71 10.69
C ILE A 191 11.45 10.00 9.39
N PHE A 192 10.51 9.84 8.45
CA PHE A 192 10.71 8.94 7.33
C PHE A 192 10.30 9.44 5.93
N ALA A 193 9.93 10.72 5.77
CA ALA A 193 9.37 11.19 4.50
C ALA A 193 10.24 10.94 3.27
N GLU A 194 11.56 10.98 3.41
CA GLU A 194 12.52 10.71 2.33
C GLU A 194 12.49 9.25 1.82
N HIS A 195 11.96 8.35 2.64
CA HIS A 195 11.82 6.93 2.29
C HIS A 195 10.41 6.57 1.77
N VAL A 196 9.45 7.51 1.81
CA VAL A 196 8.07 7.23 1.38
C VAL A 196 7.99 7.16 -0.14
N ALA A 197 7.39 6.09 -0.67
CA ALA A 197 7.18 5.89 -2.10
C ALA A 197 5.71 5.60 -2.49
N HIS A 198 4.85 5.30 -1.53
CA HIS A 198 3.43 5.04 -1.75
C HIS A 198 2.61 5.44 -0.53
N LEU A 199 1.31 5.74 -0.73
CA LEU A 199 0.42 6.20 0.33
C LEU A 199 -0.85 5.36 0.35
N HIS A 200 -1.26 4.90 1.55
CA HIS A 200 -2.60 4.38 1.77
C HIS A 200 -3.49 5.41 2.44
N ALA A 201 -4.74 5.40 2.01
CA ALA A 201 -5.76 6.32 2.45
C ALA A 201 -7.07 5.62 2.78
N HIS A 202 -7.44 5.72 4.02
CA HIS A 202 -8.76 5.41 4.51
C HIS A 202 -9.07 6.30 5.71
N ASP A 203 -10.32 6.60 5.94
CA ASP A 203 -10.75 7.46 7.03
C ASP A 203 -11.82 6.74 7.84
N GLY A 204 -12.13 7.24 9.00
CA GLY A 204 -13.14 6.63 9.86
C GLY A 204 -13.32 7.35 11.19
N GLN A 205 -14.17 6.77 12.02
CA GLN A 205 -14.49 7.28 13.34
C GLN A 205 -14.35 6.18 14.40
N TYR A 206 -14.10 6.57 15.64
CA TYR A 206 -14.14 5.63 16.75
C TYR A 206 -15.58 5.38 17.19
N VAL A 207 -16.04 4.12 17.06
CA VAL A 207 -17.33 3.65 17.54
C VAL A 207 -17.06 2.53 18.53
N ASP A 208 -17.55 2.66 19.74
CA ASP A 208 -17.31 1.70 20.84
C ASP A 208 -15.82 1.37 21.05
N GLY A 209 -14.96 2.40 20.94
CA GLY A 209 -13.51 2.26 21.11
C GLY A 209 -12.77 1.58 19.98
N LYS A 210 -13.42 1.31 18.83
CA LYS A 210 -12.82 0.70 17.64
C LYS A 210 -12.94 1.64 16.46
N MET A 211 -11.89 1.70 15.64
CA MET A 211 -11.94 2.43 14.37
C MET A 211 -12.89 1.73 13.41
N GLN A 212 -13.86 2.47 12.90
CA GLN A 212 -14.74 2.05 11.81
C GLN A 212 -14.43 2.91 10.59
N VAL A 213 -14.00 2.26 9.50
CA VAL A 213 -13.70 2.93 8.24
C VAL A 213 -14.99 3.49 7.62
N GLY A 214 -14.93 4.70 7.09
CA GLY A 214 -16.06 5.45 6.53
C GLY A 214 -15.64 6.33 5.35
N ALA A 215 -16.36 7.42 5.16
CA ALA A 215 -16.12 8.36 4.08
C ALA A 215 -14.84 9.17 4.31
N LEU A 216 -14.04 9.34 3.27
CA LEU A 216 -12.81 10.15 3.31
C LEU A 216 -13.12 11.61 3.60
N GLY A 217 -12.42 12.19 4.57
CA GLY A 217 -12.58 13.58 5.00
C GLY A 217 -13.78 13.84 5.91
N GLU A 218 -14.48 12.79 6.36
CA GLU A 218 -15.58 12.86 7.30
C GLU A 218 -15.25 12.18 8.64
N GLY A 219 -14.07 11.58 8.72
CA GLY A 219 -13.56 10.90 9.90
C GLY A 219 -12.66 11.76 10.75
N VAL A 220 -11.77 11.09 11.51
CA VAL A 220 -10.84 11.71 12.45
C VAL A 220 -9.39 11.75 11.96
N ILE A 221 -9.11 11.19 10.79
CA ILE A 221 -7.76 11.08 10.25
C ILE A 221 -7.39 12.34 9.48
N ASP A 222 -6.30 12.97 9.85
CA ASP A 222 -5.76 14.13 9.14
C ASP A 222 -5.00 13.67 7.89
N HIS A 223 -5.65 13.76 6.73
CA HIS A 223 -5.04 13.53 5.41
C HIS A 223 -4.45 14.80 4.82
N GLN A 224 -4.94 15.95 5.24
CA GLN A 224 -4.56 17.25 4.67
C GLN A 224 -3.10 17.59 4.97
N THR A 225 -2.69 17.47 6.23
CA THR A 225 -1.33 17.81 6.66
C THR A 225 -0.26 16.96 5.97
N PRO A 226 -0.34 15.60 5.93
CA PRO A 226 0.69 14.81 5.24
C PRO A 226 0.71 15.08 3.73
N LEU A 227 -0.44 15.27 3.07
CA LEU A 227 -0.47 15.62 1.64
C LEU A 227 0.21 16.98 1.36
N GLN A 228 -0.02 17.99 2.20
CA GLN A 228 0.65 19.29 2.07
C GLN A 228 2.18 19.19 2.27
N LEU A 229 2.61 18.43 3.27
CA LEU A 229 4.03 18.25 3.55
C LEU A 229 4.73 17.49 2.41
N LEU A 230 4.16 16.38 1.96
CA LEU A 230 4.66 15.60 0.83
C LEU A 230 4.65 16.39 -0.48
N GLY A 231 3.59 17.16 -0.74
CA GLY A 231 3.50 18.03 -1.92
C GLY A 231 4.60 19.10 -1.93
N LYS A 232 4.88 19.74 -0.80
CA LYS A 232 5.99 20.70 -0.67
C LYS A 232 7.38 20.07 -0.86
N MET A 233 7.54 18.80 -0.49
CA MET A 233 8.76 18.04 -0.72
C MET A 233 8.93 17.61 -2.18
N GLY A 234 7.87 17.73 -3.00
CA GLY A 234 7.87 17.30 -4.40
C GLY A 234 7.56 15.80 -4.59
N PHE A 235 6.91 15.17 -3.62
CA PHE A 235 6.50 13.78 -3.73
C PHE A 235 5.64 13.57 -4.98
N ALA A 236 5.95 12.51 -5.71
CA ALA A 236 5.19 12.04 -6.86
C ALA A 236 4.90 10.54 -6.66
N GLY A 237 3.65 10.15 -6.79
CA GLY A 237 3.21 8.77 -6.57
C GLY A 237 1.71 8.71 -6.37
N TYR A 238 1.23 7.66 -5.73
CA TYR A 238 -0.18 7.38 -5.61
C TYR A 238 -0.69 7.55 -4.18
N PHE A 239 -1.90 8.12 -4.08
CA PHE A 239 -2.75 8.10 -2.92
C PHE A 239 -3.78 6.99 -3.16
N SER A 240 -3.51 5.80 -2.63
CA SER A 240 -4.27 4.60 -2.88
C SER A 240 -5.36 4.40 -1.84
N VAL A 241 -6.59 4.26 -2.31
CA VAL A 241 -7.77 4.06 -1.44
C VAL A 241 -7.80 2.61 -0.96
N GLU A 242 -7.59 2.41 0.34
CA GLU A 242 -7.67 1.11 0.99
C GLU A 242 -8.97 0.99 1.76
N VAL A 243 -10.03 0.52 1.11
CA VAL A 243 -11.31 0.22 1.75
C VAL A 243 -11.65 -1.26 1.54
N ILE A 244 -11.96 -1.95 2.63
CA ILE A 244 -12.48 -3.31 2.56
C ILE A 244 -14.00 -3.22 2.45
N HIS A 245 -14.56 -3.69 1.35
CA HIS A 245 -15.95 -3.46 0.91
C HIS A 245 -17.07 -3.79 1.93
N LYS A 246 -16.82 -4.49 3.00
CA LYS A 246 -17.84 -4.81 4.02
C LYS A 246 -18.24 -3.62 4.91
N VAL A 247 -17.63 -2.47 4.69
CA VAL A 247 -17.89 -1.26 5.47
C VAL A 247 -18.95 -0.44 4.75
N GLY A 248 -20.14 -0.39 5.31
CA GLY A 248 -21.36 0.20 4.81
C GLY A 248 -21.33 1.65 4.36
N ALA A 249 -20.51 1.99 3.40
CA ALA A 249 -20.66 3.22 2.63
C ALA A 249 -21.88 3.06 1.70
N GLY A 250 -22.86 3.91 1.83
CA GLY A 250 -24.04 3.90 0.97
C GLY A 250 -23.63 4.01 -0.51
N GLY A 251 -24.17 3.13 -1.36
CA GLY A 251 -23.91 3.15 -2.80
C GLY A 251 -22.94 2.07 -3.31
N GLY A 252 -22.48 1.15 -2.46
CA GLY A 252 -21.56 0.08 -2.87
C GLY A 252 -20.16 0.59 -3.27
N ALA A 253 -19.42 -0.22 -4.04
CA ALA A 253 -18.06 0.11 -4.49
C ALA A 253 -17.99 1.43 -5.27
N GLU A 254 -18.93 1.64 -6.20
CA GLU A 254 -18.98 2.86 -7.01
C GLU A 254 -19.23 4.12 -6.17
N GLY A 255 -20.13 4.03 -5.17
CA GLY A 255 -20.38 5.13 -4.25
C GLY A 255 -19.14 5.51 -3.43
N VAL A 256 -18.37 4.52 -2.99
CA VAL A 256 -17.10 4.74 -2.28
C VAL A 256 -16.07 5.37 -3.22
N MET A 257 -15.90 4.84 -4.45
CA MET A 257 -15.01 5.44 -5.45
C MET A 257 -15.34 6.91 -5.70
N ALA A 258 -16.61 7.22 -5.94
CA ALA A 258 -17.07 8.60 -6.17
C ALA A 258 -16.77 9.52 -4.97
N GLN A 259 -17.07 9.06 -3.76
CA GLN A 259 -16.89 9.83 -2.53
C GLN A 259 -15.41 10.12 -2.28
N TYR A 260 -14.55 9.09 -2.34
CA TYR A 260 -13.10 9.24 -2.12
C TYR A 260 -12.45 10.13 -3.20
N ALA A 261 -12.81 9.96 -4.48
CA ALA A 261 -12.32 10.81 -5.55
C ALA A 261 -12.69 12.30 -5.36
N ASN A 262 -13.92 12.57 -4.94
CA ASN A 262 -14.36 13.94 -4.66
C ASN A 262 -13.66 14.55 -3.45
N ALA A 263 -13.46 13.76 -2.38
CA ALA A 263 -12.73 14.20 -1.21
C ALA A 263 -11.24 14.49 -1.53
N PHE A 264 -10.58 13.58 -2.24
CA PHE A 264 -9.20 13.75 -2.68
C PHE A 264 -8.98 15.02 -3.51
N ARG A 265 -9.86 15.28 -4.50
CA ARG A 265 -9.77 16.52 -5.30
C ARG A 265 -9.92 17.78 -4.45
N ARG A 266 -10.82 17.77 -3.45
CA ARG A 266 -10.93 18.91 -2.52
C ARG A 266 -9.68 19.12 -1.69
N MET A 267 -9.06 18.02 -1.22
CA MET A 267 -7.80 18.08 -0.45
C MET A 267 -6.67 18.65 -1.31
N LEU A 268 -6.51 18.17 -2.56
CA LEU A 268 -5.47 18.67 -3.46
C LEU A 268 -5.67 20.15 -3.87
N ALA A 269 -6.91 20.58 -4.04
CA ALA A 269 -7.20 21.98 -4.40
C ALA A 269 -6.81 22.99 -3.31
N SER A 270 -6.50 22.53 -2.11
CA SER A 270 -6.08 23.33 -0.96
C SER A 270 -4.56 23.24 -0.65
N ILE A 271 -3.80 22.54 -1.51
CA ILE A 271 -2.34 22.42 -1.44
C ILE A 271 -1.69 23.35 -2.48
#